data_e401e5595b9e2c6e6557f313b9af91b9
#
_entry.id   e401e5595b9e2c6e6557f313b9af91b9
#
_cell.length_a   1.000
_cell.length_b   1.000
_cell.length_c   1.000
_cell.angle_alpha   90.00
_cell.angle_beta   90.00
_cell.angle_gamma   90.00
#
_symmetry.space_group_name_H-M   'P 1'
#
loop_
_entity.id
_entity.type
_entity.pdbx_description
1 polymer ?
#
loop_
_entity_poly.entity_id
_entity_poly.type
_entity_poly.pdbx_seq_one_letter_code
_entity_poly.pdbx_strand_id
1 'polypeptide(L)'
;MTQRKKWITGLFVAAALPFAMTTAFSEEADKPADKQGMSKEEVNYQAGSSPLAHVDMYQDINPKAPPMTKVEFDEARQIFFQRCAGCHGVLRKGATGKPLTPDKTIPNGTEYLKVFIKYGSPAGMPNWGTSGELNDAQVDLMARYVQQTPPQPPEFSLKDMEA
;
A
#
# COMPACT_ATOMS: atom_id res chain seq x y z
N MET A 1 70.10 -25.52 8.98
CA MET A 1 70.24 -24.05 8.89
C MET A 1 69.06 -23.41 9.58
N THR A 2 69.23 -22.99 10.80
CA THR A 2 68.25 -22.54 11.76
C THR A 2 68.19 -21.02 11.76
N GLN A 3 67.11 -20.44 11.33
CA GLN A 3 66.85 -18.98 11.42
C GLN A 3 66.05 -18.70 12.69
N ARG A 4 66.68 -18.05 13.64
CA ARG A 4 66.10 -17.56 14.89
C ARG A 4 65.35 -16.26 14.62
N LYS A 5 64.01 -16.23 14.81
CA LYS A 5 63.24 -15.00 14.86
C LYS A 5 63.45 -14.32 16.22
N LYS A 6 63.94 -13.09 16.18
CA LYS A 6 64.08 -12.21 17.36
C LYS A 6 62.71 -11.61 17.68
N TRP A 7 62.26 -11.81 18.91
CA TRP A 7 61.09 -11.14 19.48
C TRP A 7 61.51 -9.75 19.94
N ILE A 8 60.89 -8.72 19.41
CA ILE A 8 61.02 -7.34 19.90
C ILE A 8 59.81 -7.10 20.81
N THR A 9 60.10 -7.04 22.09
CA THR A 9 59.16 -6.60 23.13
C THR A 9 59.05 -5.08 23.06
N GLY A 10 58.00 -4.59 22.44
CA GLY A 10 57.59 -3.16 22.49
C GLY A 10 56.71 -2.93 23.68
N LEU A 11 57.21 -2.18 24.64
CA LEU A 11 56.48 -1.72 25.81
C LEU A 11 55.58 -0.55 25.38
N PHE A 12 54.27 -0.78 25.20
CA PHE A 12 53.28 0.30 25.00
C PHE A 12 52.80 0.78 26.36
N VAL A 13 53.20 1.97 26.75
CA VAL A 13 52.61 2.72 27.84
C VAL A 13 51.25 3.24 27.37
N ALA A 14 50.19 2.65 27.89
CA ALA A 14 48.82 3.12 27.63
C ALA A 14 48.54 4.33 28.56
N ALA A 15 48.57 5.53 27.99
CA ALA A 15 48.03 6.72 28.64
C ALA A 15 46.51 6.64 28.53
N ALA A 16 45.87 6.34 29.64
CA ALA A 16 44.41 6.40 29.79
C ALA A 16 43.95 7.87 29.89
N LEU A 17 43.45 8.42 28.82
CA LEU A 17 42.65 9.67 28.89
C LEU A 17 41.21 9.30 29.23
N PRO A 18 40.58 9.93 30.20
CA PRO A 18 39.15 9.77 30.43
C PRO A 18 38.41 10.49 29.30
N PHE A 19 37.87 9.74 28.35
CA PHE A 19 36.92 10.24 27.39
C PHE A 19 35.61 10.38 28.13
N ALA A 20 35.35 11.58 28.66
CA ALA A 20 34.02 11.95 29.15
C ALA A 20 33.10 12.04 27.94
N MET A 21 32.42 10.93 27.64
CA MET A 21 31.36 10.86 26.66
C MET A 21 30.13 11.50 27.30
N THR A 22 30.03 12.81 27.19
CA THR A 22 28.75 13.50 27.39
C THR A 22 27.86 13.06 26.24
N THR A 23 27.07 12.03 26.49
CA THR A 23 25.90 11.75 25.66
C THR A 23 24.94 12.91 25.86
N ALA A 24 25.09 13.94 25.03
CA ALA A 24 24.00 14.84 24.72
C ALA A 24 22.98 13.98 23.93
N PHE A 25 22.19 13.23 24.67
CA PHE A 25 20.93 12.71 24.18
C PHE A 25 20.10 13.95 23.96
N SER A 26 20.08 14.44 22.72
CA SER A 26 19.17 15.49 22.31
C SER A 26 17.78 14.93 22.44
N GLU A 27 17.14 15.29 23.52
CA GLU A 27 15.72 15.19 23.83
C GLU A 27 14.95 16.11 22.86
N GLU A 28 14.99 15.77 21.57
CA GLU A 28 14.31 16.48 20.48
C GLU A 28 13.41 15.54 19.69
N ALA A 29 12.83 14.55 20.36
CA ALA A 29 11.94 13.59 19.75
C ALA A 29 10.55 13.56 20.40
N ASP A 30 10.16 14.59 21.15
CA ASP A 30 8.78 14.68 21.63
C ASP A 30 8.25 16.12 21.60
N LYS A 31 8.42 16.75 20.42
CA LYS A 31 7.60 17.90 20.11
C LYS A 31 6.34 17.33 19.49
N PRO A 32 5.18 17.42 20.16
CA PRO A 32 3.93 16.99 19.54
C PRO A 32 3.80 17.75 18.23
N ALA A 33 3.60 17.01 17.14
CA ALA A 33 3.37 17.59 15.83
C ALA A 33 2.32 18.69 15.97
N ASP A 34 2.67 19.88 15.48
CA ASP A 34 1.82 21.06 15.55
C ASP A 34 0.46 20.72 14.94
N LYS A 35 -0.56 20.65 15.78
CA LYS A 35 -1.94 20.31 15.39
C LYS A 35 -2.65 21.48 14.72
N GLN A 36 -1.92 22.53 14.33
CA GLN A 36 -2.46 23.68 13.63
C GLN A 36 -2.72 23.31 12.15
N GLY A 37 -3.97 23.06 11.85
CA GLY A 37 -4.45 22.86 10.48
C GLY A 37 -5.16 21.54 10.20
N MET A 38 -5.19 20.62 11.15
CA MET A 38 -5.94 19.37 10.97
C MET A 38 -7.43 19.57 11.25
N SER A 39 -8.28 19.07 10.36
CA SER A 39 -9.72 19.02 10.60
C SER A 39 -10.04 18.17 11.83
N LYS A 40 -11.21 18.39 12.44
CA LYS A 40 -11.65 17.56 13.58
C LYS A 40 -11.71 16.09 13.21
N GLU A 41 -12.01 15.80 11.96
CA GLU A 41 -12.09 14.47 11.39
C GLU A 41 -10.70 13.82 11.31
N GLU A 42 -9.68 14.57 10.86
CA GLU A 42 -8.29 14.07 10.81
C GLU A 42 -7.73 13.79 12.19
N VAL A 43 -8.03 14.66 13.17
CA VAL A 43 -7.64 14.45 14.56
C VAL A 43 -8.29 13.19 15.13
N ASN A 44 -9.57 12.97 14.81
CA ASN A 44 -10.30 11.80 15.29
C ASN A 44 -9.78 10.49 14.65
N TYR A 45 -9.39 10.53 13.39
CA TYR A 45 -8.75 9.41 12.70
C TYR A 45 -7.43 9.00 13.39
N GLN A 46 -6.60 9.97 13.78
CA GLN A 46 -5.34 9.72 14.48
C GLN A 46 -5.53 9.24 15.93
N ALA A 47 -6.70 9.49 16.53
CA ALA A 47 -7.01 9.04 17.88
C ALA A 47 -7.35 7.54 18.00
N GLY A 48 -7.08 6.73 16.96
CA GLY A 48 -7.21 5.27 16.99
C GLY A 48 -8.53 4.73 16.45
N SER A 49 -9.35 5.57 15.81
CA SER A 49 -10.51 5.07 15.05
C SER A 49 -10.07 4.25 13.82
N SER A 50 -10.86 3.25 13.46
CA SER A 50 -10.61 2.49 12.23
C SER A 50 -10.57 3.43 11.03
N PRO A 51 -9.60 3.27 10.08
CA PRO A 51 -9.61 4.01 8.82
C PRO A 51 -10.94 3.94 8.07
N LEU A 52 -11.69 2.88 8.26
CA LEU A 52 -12.99 2.66 7.62
C LEU A 52 -14.14 3.44 8.30
N ALA A 53 -13.94 3.98 9.50
CA ALA A 53 -14.98 4.74 10.20
C ALA A 53 -15.32 6.05 9.50
N HIS A 54 -14.44 6.57 8.67
CA HIS A 54 -14.57 7.84 7.96
C HIS A 54 -14.43 7.68 6.44
N VAL A 55 -14.68 6.49 5.91
CA VAL A 55 -14.50 6.21 4.49
C VAL A 55 -15.40 7.06 3.59
N ASP A 56 -16.54 7.50 4.08
CA ASP A 56 -17.50 8.32 3.32
C ASP A 56 -16.92 9.70 2.94
N MET A 57 -15.95 10.23 3.69
CA MET A 57 -15.27 11.49 3.36
C MET A 57 -14.43 11.40 2.08
N TYR A 58 -14.12 10.20 1.61
CA TYR A 58 -13.36 9.95 0.38
C TYR A 58 -14.25 9.79 -0.87
N GLN A 59 -15.55 9.97 -0.74
CA GLN A 59 -16.47 9.90 -1.88
C GLN A 59 -16.49 11.22 -2.65
N ASP A 60 -16.28 11.15 -3.95
CA ASP A 60 -16.41 12.30 -4.83
C ASP A 60 -17.89 12.57 -5.14
N ILE A 61 -18.28 13.86 -5.18
CA ILE A 61 -19.65 14.27 -5.51
C ILE A 61 -19.99 13.95 -6.97
N ASN A 62 -19.01 14.14 -7.87
CA ASN A 62 -19.11 13.84 -9.29
C ASN A 62 -17.90 13.01 -9.75
N PRO A 63 -17.78 11.77 -9.31
CA PRO A 63 -16.62 10.96 -9.60
C PRO A 63 -16.55 10.61 -11.09
N LYS A 64 -15.37 10.65 -11.64
CA LYS A 64 -15.07 10.22 -13.00
C LYS A 64 -14.02 9.11 -12.94
N ALA A 65 -14.12 8.16 -13.89
CA ALA A 65 -13.06 7.18 -14.05
C ALA A 65 -11.74 7.91 -14.39
N PRO A 66 -10.70 7.79 -13.56
CA PRO A 66 -9.44 8.48 -13.79
C PRO A 66 -8.74 7.91 -15.03
N PRO A 67 -8.00 8.74 -15.79
CA PRO A 67 -7.29 8.24 -16.96
C PRO A 67 -6.18 7.27 -16.55
N MET A 68 -5.95 6.26 -17.41
CA MET A 68 -4.86 5.32 -17.27
C MET A 68 -4.15 5.15 -18.61
N THR A 69 -2.82 5.03 -18.56
CA THR A 69 -2.06 4.60 -19.74
C THR A 69 -2.26 3.10 -20.00
N LYS A 70 -1.96 2.65 -21.21
CA LYS A 70 -2.03 1.22 -21.52
C LYS A 70 -1.11 0.39 -20.63
N VAL A 71 0.07 0.89 -20.31
CA VAL A 71 1.04 0.20 -19.45
C VAL A 71 0.48 0.04 -18.04
N GLU A 72 -0.04 1.12 -17.45
CA GLU A 72 -0.70 1.07 -16.14
C GLU A 72 -1.89 0.12 -16.14
N PHE A 73 -2.69 0.14 -17.19
CA PHE A 73 -3.85 -0.75 -17.31
C PHE A 73 -3.44 -2.23 -17.37
N ASP A 74 -2.39 -2.56 -18.14
CA ASP A 74 -1.91 -3.95 -18.29
C ASP A 74 -1.27 -4.43 -16.97
N GLU A 75 -0.52 -3.60 -16.26
CA GLU A 75 0.02 -3.91 -14.94
C GLU A 75 -1.11 -4.15 -13.94
N ALA A 76 -2.07 -3.22 -13.85
CA ALA A 76 -3.20 -3.34 -12.96
C ALA A 76 -4.05 -4.59 -13.23
N ARG A 77 -4.22 -4.95 -14.51
CA ARG A 77 -4.92 -6.18 -14.91
C ARG A 77 -4.24 -7.43 -14.37
N GLN A 78 -2.90 -7.48 -14.38
CA GLN A 78 -2.15 -8.60 -13.81
C GLN A 78 -2.32 -8.68 -12.29
N ILE A 79 -2.18 -7.55 -11.60
CA ILE A 79 -2.38 -7.48 -10.14
C ILE A 79 -3.81 -7.92 -9.80
N PHE A 80 -4.81 -7.41 -10.52
CA PHE A 80 -6.21 -7.77 -10.32
C PHE A 80 -6.43 -9.28 -10.45
N PHE A 81 -5.92 -9.88 -11.50
CA PHE A 81 -6.05 -11.31 -11.73
C PHE A 81 -5.43 -12.14 -10.61
N GLN A 82 -4.26 -11.74 -10.14
CA GLN A 82 -3.52 -12.48 -9.12
C GLN A 82 -4.08 -12.32 -7.70
N ARG A 83 -4.65 -11.16 -7.37
CA ARG A 83 -5.00 -10.79 -5.99
C ARG A 83 -6.50 -10.58 -5.76
N CYS A 84 -7.24 -10.13 -6.76
CA CYS A 84 -8.60 -9.65 -6.60
C CYS A 84 -9.65 -10.53 -7.26
N ALA A 85 -9.31 -11.14 -8.40
CA ALA A 85 -10.26 -11.87 -9.25
C ALA A 85 -10.88 -13.09 -8.56
N GLY A 86 -10.17 -13.72 -7.61
CA GLY A 86 -10.69 -14.85 -6.85
C GLY A 86 -11.97 -14.52 -6.07
N CYS A 87 -12.06 -13.31 -5.53
CA CYS A 87 -13.22 -12.85 -4.78
C CYS A 87 -14.17 -11.98 -5.62
N HIS A 88 -13.63 -11.13 -6.50
CA HIS A 88 -14.44 -10.16 -7.25
C HIS A 88 -14.85 -10.63 -8.65
N GLY A 89 -14.36 -11.82 -9.06
CA GLY A 89 -14.58 -12.38 -10.40
C GLY A 89 -13.69 -11.74 -11.46
N VAL A 90 -13.24 -12.51 -12.45
CA VAL A 90 -12.36 -12.03 -13.54
C VAL A 90 -13.01 -10.88 -14.31
N LEU A 91 -14.32 -10.93 -14.55
CA LEU A 91 -15.09 -9.89 -15.23
C LEU A 91 -15.61 -8.80 -14.27
N ARG A 92 -15.15 -8.81 -13.02
CA ARG A 92 -15.53 -7.87 -11.96
C ARG A 92 -17.02 -7.82 -11.63
N LYS A 93 -17.77 -8.86 -11.98
CA LYS A 93 -19.20 -8.98 -11.70
C LYS A 93 -19.52 -9.44 -10.27
N GLY A 94 -18.48 -9.69 -9.46
CA GLY A 94 -18.58 -10.24 -8.12
C GLY A 94 -18.54 -11.77 -8.11
N ALA A 95 -18.20 -12.31 -6.95
CA ALA A 95 -18.28 -13.73 -6.59
C ALA A 95 -18.55 -13.79 -5.08
N THR A 96 -17.56 -14.15 -4.24
CA THR A 96 -17.64 -13.98 -2.78
C THR A 96 -17.52 -12.52 -2.36
N GLY A 97 -16.76 -11.72 -3.13
CA GLY A 97 -16.67 -10.26 -2.97
C GLY A 97 -17.69 -9.50 -3.81
N LYS A 98 -17.90 -8.24 -3.46
CA LYS A 98 -18.86 -7.37 -4.17
C LYS A 98 -18.44 -7.13 -5.62
N PRO A 99 -19.40 -6.83 -6.54
CA PRO A 99 -19.07 -6.38 -7.88
C PRO A 99 -18.21 -5.11 -7.89
N LEU A 100 -17.25 -5.05 -8.81
CA LEU A 100 -16.37 -3.90 -9.05
C LEU A 100 -16.60 -3.37 -10.49
N THR A 101 -17.84 -3.20 -10.85
CA THR A 101 -18.24 -2.59 -12.12
C THR A 101 -18.23 -1.06 -11.99
N PRO A 102 -18.06 -0.29 -13.09
CA PRO A 102 -17.96 1.16 -13.06
C PRO A 102 -19.15 1.85 -12.37
N ASP A 103 -20.35 1.32 -12.54
CA ASP A 103 -21.55 1.82 -11.87
C ASP A 103 -21.52 1.69 -10.33
N LYS A 104 -20.66 0.83 -9.80
CA LYS A 104 -20.45 0.64 -8.36
C LYS A 104 -19.21 1.35 -7.85
N THR A 105 -18.17 1.46 -8.69
CA THR A 105 -16.84 1.96 -8.25
C THR A 105 -16.66 3.46 -8.53
N ILE A 106 -17.16 3.97 -9.66
CA ILE A 106 -17.07 5.39 -10.00
C ILE A 106 -17.73 6.30 -8.96
N PRO A 107 -18.96 6.01 -8.48
CA PRO A 107 -19.59 6.87 -7.47
C PRO A 107 -18.83 6.98 -6.16
N ASN A 108 -17.99 5.99 -5.84
CA ASN A 108 -17.18 6.00 -4.63
C ASN A 108 -15.91 6.86 -4.77
N GLY A 109 -15.39 6.98 -5.99
CA GLY A 109 -14.16 7.73 -6.26
C GLY A 109 -12.86 6.99 -5.86
N THR A 110 -11.74 7.53 -6.34
CA THR A 110 -10.43 6.87 -6.19
C THR A 110 -9.99 6.77 -4.73
N GLU A 111 -10.13 7.84 -3.95
CA GLU A 111 -9.66 7.88 -2.57
C GLU A 111 -10.43 6.90 -1.67
N TYR A 112 -11.75 6.83 -1.83
CA TYR A 112 -12.56 5.82 -1.14
C TYR A 112 -12.09 4.39 -1.43
N LEU A 113 -11.86 4.09 -2.70
CA LEU A 113 -11.39 2.76 -3.12
C LEU A 113 -10.00 2.42 -2.59
N LYS A 114 -9.09 3.42 -2.53
CA LYS A 114 -7.76 3.26 -1.94
C LYS A 114 -7.82 2.82 -0.47
N VAL A 115 -8.74 3.39 0.30
CA VAL A 115 -8.91 3.01 1.71
C VAL A 115 -9.23 1.53 1.85
N PHE A 116 -10.19 1.02 1.08
CA PHE A 116 -10.53 -0.41 1.13
C PHE A 116 -9.41 -1.32 0.64
N ILE A 117 -8.72 -0.93 -0.43
CA ILE A 117 -7.60 -1.73 -0.95
C ILE A 117 -6.45 -1.74 0.05
N LYS A 118 -6.15 -0.59 0.66
CA LYS A 118 -5.03 -0.45 1.60
C LYS A 118 -5.28 -1.18 2.91
N TYR A 119 -6.45 -0.99 3.50
CA TYR A 119 -6.75 -1.45 4.87
C TYR A 119 -7.65 -2.69 4.93
N GLY A 120 -8.23 -3.11 3.80
CA GLY A 120 -9.18 -4.21 3.77
C GLY A 120 -10.54 -3.85 4.37
N SER A 121 -11.33 -4.85 4.71
CA SER A 121 -12.61 -4.65 5.39
C SER A 121 -12.92 -5.75 6.40
N PRO A 122 -13.73 -5.46 7.44
CA PRO A 122 -14.19 -6.47 8.38
C PRO A 122 -15.01 -7.60 7.72
N ALA A 123 -15.53 -7.37 6.51
CA ALA A 123 -16.27 -8.36 5.73
C ALA A 123 -15.38 -9.36 4.97
N GLY A 124 -14.06 -9.37 5.26
CA GLY A 124 -13.11 -10.36 4.73
C GLY A 124 -12.28 -9.92 3.54
N MET A 125 -12.34 -8.63 3.13
CA MET A 125 -11.38 -8.13 2.15
C MET A 125 -10.00 -7.98 2.80
N PRO A 126 -8.92 -8.58 2.24
CA PRO A 126 -7.57 -8.45 2.78
C PRO A 126 -7.05 -7.01 2.74
N ASN A 127 -6.17 -6.70 3.67
CA ASN A 127 -5.51 -5.39 3.80
C ASN A 127 -4.25 -5.30 2.94
N TRP A 128 -4.41 -5.29 1.62
CA TRP A 128 -3.33 -5.41 0.65
C TRP A 128 -2.19 -4.40 0.81
N GLY A 129 -2.48 -3.15 1.18
CA GLY A 129 -1.47 -2.13 1.39
C GLY A 129 -0.73 -2.28 2.71
N THR A 130 -1.45 -2.46 3.83
CA THR A 130 -0.83 -2.55 5.16
C THR A 130 -0.17 -3.89 5.43
N SER A 131 -0.50 -4.93 4.68
CA SER A 131 0.23 -6.20 4.68
C SER A 131 1.57 -6.14 3.93
N GLY A 132 1.80 -5.09 3.13
CA GLY A 132 2.98 -4.96 2.27
C GLY A 132 2.90 -5.71 0.94
N GLU A 133 1.78 -6.34 0.62
CA GLU A 133 1.55 -7.05 -0.64
C GLU A 133 1.45 -6.08 -1.84
N LEU A 134 0.90 -4.88 -1.61
CA LEU A 134 0.87 -3.79 -2.57
C LEU A 134 1.49 -2.53 -1.94
N ASN A 135 2.36 -1.86 -2.67
CA ASN A 135 2.84 -0.54 -2.28
C ASN A 135 1.79 0.54 -2.58
N ASP A 136 2.00 1.78 -2.07
CA ASP A 136 1.02 2.86 -2.22
C ASP A 136 0.74 3.23 -3.69
N ALA A 137 1.73 3.13 -4.58
CA ALA A 137 1.54 3.35 -6.01
C ALA A 137 0.65 2.27 -6.64
N GLN A 138 0.81 1.02 -6.23
CA GLN A 138 -0.03 -0.09 -6.69
C GLN A 138 -1.44 -0.01 -6.11
N VAL A 139 -1.59 0.46 -4.87
CA VAL A 139 -2.92 0.73 -4.28
C VAL A 139 -3.66 1.80 -5.08
N ASP A 140 -2.98 2.91 -5.45
CA ASP A 140 -3.54 3.95 -6.32
C ASP A 140 -3.89 3.40 -7.70
N LEU A 141 -2.96 2.66 -8.30
CA LEU A 141 -3.14 2.02 -9.59
C LEU A 141 -4.38 1.12 -9.61
N MET A 142 -4.55 0.29 -8.59
CA MET A 142 -5.70 -0.61 -8.47
C MET A 142 -7.01 0.14 -8.26
N ALA A 143 -7.01 1.21 -7.46
CA ALA A 143 -8.18 2.06 -7.25
C ALA A 143 -8.65 2.73 -8.56
N ARG A 144 -7.70 3.20 -9.39
CA ARG A 144 -8.01 3.74 -10.73
C ARG A 144 -8.47 2.64 -11.68
N TYR A 145 -7.86 1.47 -11.65
CA TYR A 145 -8.19 0.35 -12.52
C TYR A 145 -9.61 -0.18 -12.32
N VAL A 146 -10.08 -0.33 -11.09
CA VAL A 146 -11.42 -0.88 -10.86
C VAL A 146 -12.55 0.07 -11.28
N GLN A 147 -12.24 1.31 -11.57
CA GLN A 147 -13.16 2.31 -12.15
C GLN A 147 -13.23 2.24 -13.69
N GLN A 148 -12.29 1.53 -14.34
CA GLN A 148 -12.30 1.34 -15.79
C GLN A 148 -13.33 0.28 -16.21
N THR A 149 -13.70 0.28 -17.49
CA THR A 149 -14.54 -0.76 -18.06
C THR A 149 -13.94 -2.15 -17.81
N PRO A 150 -14.71 -3.10 -17.27
CA PRO A 150 -14.24 -4.47 -17.09
C PRO A 150 -13.84 -5.12 -18.39
N PRO A 151 -12.91 -6.09 -18.38
CA PRO A 151 -12.61 -6.88 -19.55
C PRO A 151 -13.88 -7.58 -20.02
N GLN A 152 -14.07 -7.63 -21.34
CA GLN A 152 -15.13 -8.42 -21.92
C GLN A 152 -14.73 -9.91 -21.87
N PRO A 153 -15.69 -10.84 -21.73
CA PRO A 153 -15.41 -12.25 -21.85
C PRO A 153 -14.87 -12.50 -23.27
N PRO A 154 -13.89 -13.38 -23.43
CA PRO A 154 -13.49 -13.81 -24.77
C PRO A 154 -14.72 -14.41 -25.46
N GLU A 155 -15.00 -13.93 -26.65
CA GLU A 155 -16.01 -14.54 -27.52
C GLU A 155 -15.40 -15.80 -28.11
N PHE A 156 -15.64 -16.93 -27.48
CA PHE A 156 -15.35 -18.23 -28.07
C PHE A 156 -16.52 -18.65 -28.94
N SER A 157 -16.27 -18.83 -30.20
CA SER A 157 -17.24 -19.50 -31.07
C SER A 157 -17.28 -21.01 -30.78
N LEU A 158 -18.37 -21.69 -31.13
CA LEU A 158 -18.45 -23.16 -31.01
C LEU A 158 -17.28 -23.85 -31.73
N LYS A 159 -16.83 -23.26 -32.81
CA LYS A 159 -15.68 -23.75 -33.58
C LYS A 159 -14.35 -23.69 -32.82
N ASP A 160 -14.17 -22.68 -31.95
CA ASP A 160 -12.97 -22.54 -31.10
C ASP A 160 -12.97 -23.52 -29.92
N MET A 161 -14.15 -24.08 -29.59
CA MET A 161 -14.30 -25.09 -28.54
C MET A 161 -14.18 -26.53 -29.04
N GLU A 162 -14.26 -26.74 -30.37
CA GLU A 162 -14.13 -28.05 -31.01
C GLU A 162 -12.68 -28.35 -31.48
N ALA A 163 -11.77 -27.38 -31.34
CA ALA A 163 -10.35 -27.49 -31.69
C ALA A 163 -9.48 -27.89 -30.50
#